data_86e4b916a0598852801e4b76dea08e1d
#
_entry.id   86e4b916a0598852801e4b76dea08e1d
#
_cell.length_a   1.000
_cell.length_b   1.000
_cell.length_c   1.000
_cell.angle_alpha   90.00
_cell.angle_beta   90.00
_cell.angle_gamma   90.00
#
_symmetry.space_group_name_H-M   'P 1'
#
loop_
_entity.id
_entity.type
_entity.pdbx_description
1 polymer ?
#
loop_
_entity_poly.entity_id
_entity_poly.type
_entity_poly.pdbx_seq_one_letter_code
_entity_poly.pdbx_strand_id
1 'polypeptide(L)'
;NMPVKWSRITLTLFLTLMIISAGYNRQNVEENIDLLKMAPNEVEAVQKMDVYSTEFEAGQPGFLLVEADIRAEPELGIGSVTADHPYANLEGIENLEAKCNDVENATAVSIVFLMKAIAVGVNVSGSPINDIIEDTPLPDPIKEVAELIFDRGQSGNVSFWTILDTLDAQEDDGGRQVQNFLLYVFYNSMTEEMRELFISPDYQRTLIYIDMPFMDVKGTAATAEQINLWAKAAGDSENPISVLGDTLIGVASITIEVNNLIVDSQWTSLAFALGFTIVTLALVFRDIRYALLTTIPVGFTVAMQWLVMDSGGVTLSLV
;
A
#
# COMPACT_ATOMS: atom_id res chain seq x y z
N ASN A 1 -9.72 39.20 50.63
CA ASN A 1 -10.48 39.71 49.46
C ASN A 1 -9.53 40.08 48.32
N MET A 2 -9.23 39.10 47.48
CA MET A 2 -8.56 39.40 46.19
C MET A 2 -9.49 40.26 45.38
N PRO A 3 -9.04 41.39 44.85
CA PRO A 3 -9.89 42.25 44.04
C PRO A 3 -10.37 41.52 42.81
N VAL A 4 -11.66 41.67 42.48
CA VAL A 4 -12.36 41.04 41.32
C VAL A 4 -11.60 41.18 40.00
N LYS A 5 -10.74 42.19 39.86
CA LYS A 5 -9.84 42.38 38.71
C LYS A 5 -8.85 41.23 38.50
N TRP A 6 -8.27 40.69 39.56
CA TRP A 6 -7.30 39.60 39.49
C TRP A 6 -7.95 38.28 39.12
N SER A 7 -9.18 38.02 39.56
CA SER A 7 -9.89 36.82 39.18
C SER A 7 -10.24 36.79 37.65
N ARG A 8 -10.52 37.94 37.04
CA ARG A 8 -10.73 38.03 35.58
C ARG A 8 -9.46 37.79 34.79
N ILE A 9 -8.31 38.38 35.25
CA ILE A 9 -7.01 38.16 34.60
C ILE A 9 -6.61 36.70 34.69
N THR A 10 -6.75 36.06 35.84
CA THR A 10 -6.45 34.64 36.02
C THR A 10 -7.33 33.76 35.10
N LEU A 11 -8.65 34.03 35.04
CA LEU A 11 -9.57 33.30 34.18
C LEU A 11 -9.20 33.45 32.71
N THR A 12 -8.88 34.67 32.26
CA THR A 12 -8.48 34.94 30.88
C THR A 12 -7.17 34.23 30.56
N LEU A 13 -6.20 34.24 31.42
CA LEU A 13 -4.93 33.55 31.26
C LEU A 13 -5.13 32.03 31.13
N PHE A 14 -5.96 31.44 31.99
CA PHE A 14 -6.31 30.01 31.91
C PHE A 14 -7.00 29.65 30.63
N LEU A 15 -7.99 30.43 30.18
CA LEU A 15 -8.71 30.21 28.93
C LEU A 15 -7.75 30.33 27.71
N THR A 16 -6.87 31.34 27.72
CA THR A 16 -5.91 31.53 26.66
C THR A 16 -4.92 30.35 26.59
N LEU A 17 -4.43 29.91 27.75
CA LEU A 17 -3.52 28.77 27.84
C LEU A 17 -4.21 27.46 27.39
N MET A 18 -5.48 27.28 27.73
CA MET A 18 -6.29 26.14 27.28
C MET A 18 -6.49 26.13 25.77
N ILE A 19 -6.79 27.28 25.17
CA ILE A 19 -6.96 27.40 23.70
C ILE A 19 -5.63 27.15 22.98
N ILE A 20 -4.52 27.74 23.49
CA ILE A 20 -3.18 27.51 22.92
C ILE A 20 -2.80 26.04 23.05
N SER A 21 -2.99 25.42 24.20
CA SER A 21 -2.72 23.99 24.42
C SER A 21 -3.56 23.10 23.49
N ALA A 22 -4.85 23.35 23.38
CA ALA A 22 -5.73 22.58 22.51
C ALA A 22 -5.39 22.76 21.01
N GLY A 23 -4.99 23.97 20.60
CA GLY A 23 -4.56 24.25 19.23
C GLY A 23 -3.21 23.64 18.88
N TYR A 24 -2.26 23.70 19.80
CA TYR A 24 -0.93 23.13 19.65
C TYR A 24 -0.99 21.59 19.60
N ASN A 25 -1.79 20.99 20.46
CA ASN A 25 -1.93 19.53 20.53
C ASN A 25 -2.53 18.92 19.26
N ARG A 26 -3.48 19.60 18.62
CA ARG A 26 -4.11 19.08 17.39
C ARG A 26 -3.14 18.93 16.23
N GLN A 27 -2.01 19.65 16.26
CA GLN A 27 -1.00 19.60 15.19
C GLN A 27 0.22 18.76 15.52
N ASN A 28 0.54 18.57 16.80
CA ASN A 28 1.83 18.04 17.23
C ASN A 28 1.76 16.77 18.11
N VAL A 29 0.61 16.40 18.66
CA VAL A 29 0.52 15.14 19.41
C VAL A 29 0.61 14.00 18.40
N GLU A 30 1.67 13.26 18.48
CA GLU A 30 1.81 12.01 17.75
C GLU A 30 0.82 10.99 18.33
N GLU A 31 -0.29 10.86 17.64
CA GLU A 31 -1.27 9.81 17.85
C GLU A 31 -0.69 8.52 17.28
N ASN A 32 0.33 8.00 17.93
CA ASN A 32 1.12 6.89 17.44
C ASN A 32 0.79 5.64 18.26
N ILE A 33 -0.19 4.90 17.81
CA ILE A 33 -0.52 3.60 18.38
C ILE A 33 0.31 2.54 17.66
N ASP A 34 1.50 2.26 18.18
CA ASP A 34 2.25 1.09 17.76
C ASP A 34 1.63 -0.16 18.41
N LEU A 35 0.80 -0.86 17.66
CA LEU A 35 0.11 -2.05 18.14
C LEU A 35 1.08 -3.14 18.64
N LEU A 36 2.28 -3.20 18.09
CA LEU A 36 3.32 -4.12 18.52
C LEU A 36 3.91 -3.73 19.88
N LYS A 37 4.13 -2.44 20.12
CA LYS A 37 4.64 -1.94 21.41
C LYS A 37 3.59 -1.96 22.51
N MET A 38 2.30 -2.03 22.16
CA MET A 38 1.21 -2.18 23.12
C MET A 38 1.08 -3.59 23.67
N ALA A 39 1.50 -4.60 22.90
CA ALA A 39 1.49 -5.97 23.38
C ALA A 39 2.62 -6.18 24.40
N PRO A 40 2.36 -6.85 25.53
CA PRO A 40 3.40 -7.09 26.52
C PRO A 40 4.58 -7.85 25.90
N ASN A 41 5.79 -7.34 26.06
CA ASN A 41 7.01 -7.96 25.51
C ASN A 41 7.27 -9.39 26.05
N GLU A 42 6.51 -9.81 27.08
CA GLU A 42 6.57 -11.15 27.66
C GLU A 42 5.82 -12.18 26.84
N VAL A 43 4.97 -11.75 25.90
CA VAL A 43 4.20 -12.64 25.04
C VAL A 43 5.10 -13.22 23.96
N GLU A 44 5.23 -14.55 23.93
CA GLU A 44 6.09 -15.28 22.98
C GLU A 44 5.80 -14.91 21.50
N ALA A 45 4.54 -14.65 21.15
CA ALA A 45 4.16 -14.24 19.80
C ALA A 45 4.74 -12.86 19.43
N VAL A 46 4.80 -11.91 20.38
CA VAL A 46 5.37 -10.58 20.18
C VAL A 46 6.89 -10.66 19.99
N GLN A 47 7.57 -11.48 20.80
CA GLN A 47 9.01 -11.69 20.65
C GLN A 47 9.36 -12.33 19.31
N LYS A 48 8.56 -13.30 18.86
CA LYS A 48 8.75 -13.93 17.54
C LYS A 48 8.48 -12.95 16.39
N MET A 49 7.51 -12.06 16.56
CA MET A 49 7.20 -11.03 15.58
C MET A 49 8.32 -9.98 15.48
N ASP A 50 8.92 -9.61 16.61
CA ASP A 50 10.08 -8.69 16.68
C ASP A 50 11.30 -9.32 15.97
N VAL A 51 11.59 -10.59 16.23
CA VAL A 51 12.64 -11.34 15.53
C VAL A 51 12.34 -11.42 14.03
N TYR A 52 11.11 -11.74 13.65
CA TYR A 52 10.69 -11.83 12.26
C TYR A 52 10.85 -10.49 11.53
N SER A 53 10.44 -9.40 12.17
CA SER A 53 10.60 -8.06 11.64
C SER A 53 12.07 -7.64 11.49
N THR A 54 12.91 -7.98 12.49
CA THR A 54 14.30 -7.51 12.54
C THR A 54 15.23 -8.36 11.66
N GLU A 55 15.06 -9.69 11.66
CA GLU A 55 15.97 -10.60 10.95
C GLU A 55 15.56 -10.84 9.49
N PHE A 56 14.27 -10.76 9.17
CA PHE A 56 13.75 -11.01 7.82
C PHE A 56 13.28 -9.75 7.11
N GLU A 57 13.43 -8.57 7.76
CA GLU A 57 12.88 -7.29 7.27
C GLU A 57 11.40 -7.39 6.87
N ALA A 58 10.71 -8.38 7.43
CA ALA A 58 9.33 -8.67 7.12
C ALA A 58 8.41 -7.66 7.82
N GLY A 59 7.34 -7.31 7.14
CA GLY A 59 6.51 -6.20 7.55
C GLY A 59 5.01 -6.51 7.58
N GLN A 60 4.25 -5.49 7.35
CA GLN A 60 2.80 -5.54 7.28
C GLN A 60 2.37 -5.78 5.83
N PRO A 61 1.80 -6.95 5.51
CA PRO A 61 1.34 -7.22 4.16
C PRO A 61 0.13 -6.35 3.81
N GLY A 62 0.20 -5.75 2.64
CA GLY A 62 -0.89 -5.06 1.97
C GLY A 62 -1.08 -5.61 0.57
N PHE A 63 -2.20 -5.25 -0.06
CA PHE A 63 -2.56 -5.70 -1.40
C PHE A 63 -3.23 -4.58 -2.16
N LEU A 64 -2.91 -4.46 -3.45
CA LEU A 64 -3.74 -3.73 -4.40
C LEU A 64 -4.47 -4.75 -5.27
N LEU A 65 -5.78 -4.65 -5.33
CA LEU A 65 -6.61 -5.47 -6.23
C LEU A 65 -6.80 -4.71 -7.54
N VAL A 66 -6.12 -5.17 -8.57
CA VAL A 66 -6.14 -4.55 -9.89
C VAL A 66 -7.18 -5.25 -10.77
N GLU A 67 -8.08 -4.48 -11.35
CA GLU A 67 -9.04 -4.93 -12.35
C GLU A 67 -8.44 -4.70 -13.74
N ALA A 68 -7.94 -5.77 -14.33
CA ALA A 68 -7.31 -5.77 -15.65
C ALA A 68 -7.48 -7.16 -16.26
N ASP A 69 -8.02 -7.24 -17.47
CA ASP A 69 -8.13 -8.50 -18.20
C ASP A 69 -6.77 -8.88 -18.80
N ILE A 70 -6.13 -9.86 -18.17
CA ILE A 70 -4.82 -10.39 -18.60
C ILE A 70 -4.95 -11.77 -19.24
N ARG A 71 -6.16 -12.18 -19.62
CA ARG A 71 -6.42 -13.47 -20.24
C ARG A 71 -5.70 -13.59 -21.57
N ALA A 72 -4.91 -14.64 -21.71
CA ALA A 72 -4.28 -15.02 -22.95
C ALA A 72 -5.02 -16.24 -23.54
N GLU A 73 -5.68 -16.07 -24.65
CA GLU A 73 -6.31 -17.15 -25.41
C GLU A 73 -5.62 -17.25 -26.77
N PRO A 74 -4.83 -18.30 -27.01
CA PRO A 74 -4.28 -18.51 -28.34
C PRO A 74 -5.42 -18.91 -29.28
N GLU A 75 -5.91 -17.99 -30.07
CA GLU A 75 -6.77 -18.36 -31.20
C GLU A 75 -5.93 -19.13 -32.22
N LEU A 76 -6.24 -20.40 -32.38
CA LEU A 76 -5.67 -21.28 -33.41
C LEU A 76 -6.16 -20.93 -34.82
N GLY A 77 -6.41 -19.65 -35.08
CA GLY A 77 -6.92 -19.14 -36.35
C GLY A 77 -6.25 -17.85 -36.78
N ILE A 78 -5.60 -17.87 -37.92
CA ILE A 78 -5.10 -16.69 -38.60
C ILE A 78 -6.29 -15.75 -38.84
N GLY A 79 -6.44 -14.68 -38.07
CA GLY A 79 -7.32 -13.59 -38.45
C GLY A 79 -8.23 -12.93 -37.43
N SER A 80 -8.25 -13.30 -36.17
CA SER A 80 -8.99 -12.50 -35.17
C SER A 80 -8.04 -12.06 -34.04
N VAL A 81 -7.61 -10.82 -34.12
CA VAL A 81 -7.02 -10.12 -33.00
C VAL A 81 -8.19 -9.75 -32.09
N THR A 82 -8.26 -10.36 -30.91
CA THR A 82 -9.16 -9.87 -29.87
C THR A 82 -8.72 -8.47 -29.47
N ALA A 83 -9.67 -7.54 -29.35
CA ALA A 83 -9.40 -6.12 -29.12
C ALA A 83 -8.73 -5.82 -27.77
N ASP A 84 -8.71 -6.77 -26.87
CA ASP A 84 -8.15 -6.60 -25.54
C ASP A 84 -6.72 -7.16 -25.50
N HIS A 85 -5.77 -6.26 -25.40
CA HIS A 85 -4.33 -6.55 -25.37
C HIS A 85 -3.91 -6.94 -23.95
N PRO A 86 -3.77 -8.22 -23.59
CA PRO A 86 -3.41 -8.62 -22.23
C PRO A 86 -2.04 -8.07 -21.81
N TYR A 87 -1.13 -7.86 -22.78
CA TYR A 87 0.18 -7.29 -22.50
C TYR A 87 0.10 -5.82 -22.08
N ALA A 88 -0.71 -4.99 -22.71
CA ALA A 88 -0.88 -3.60 -22.29
C ALA A 88 -1.40 -3.48 -20.85
N ASN A 89 -2.30 -4.39 -20.45
CA ASN A 89 -2.75 -4.47 -19.06
C ASN A 89 -1.64 -4.92 -18.11
N LEU A 90 -0.80 -5.87 -18.53
CA LEU A 90 0.39 -6.27 -17.76
C LEU A 90 1.41 -5.14 -17.64
N GLU A 91 1.60 -4.35 -18.70
CA GLU A 91 2.46 -3.16 -18.68
C GLU A 91 1.91 -2.08 -17.72
N GLY A 92 0.59 -1.90 -17.68
CA GLY A 92 -0.06 -1.05 -16.68
C GLY A 92 0.21 -1.54 -15.25
N ILE A 93 0.17 -2.85 -15.02
CA ILE A 93 0.51 -3.47 -13.72
C ILE A 93 1.99 -3.26 -13.39
N GLU A 94 2.87 -3.44 -14.36
CA GLU A 94 4.32 -3.19 -14.23
C GLU A 94 4.63 -1.76 -13.82
N ASN A 95 4.00 -0.81 -14.50
CA ASN A 95 4.15 0.62 -14.20
C ASN A 95 3.67 0.96 -12.78
N LEU A 96 2.57 0.37 -12.34
CA LEU A 96 2.07 0.57 -10.98
C LEU A 96 2.99 -0.09 -9.94
N GLU A 97 3.45 -1.32 -10.20
CA GLU A 97 4.42 -2.02 -9.35
C GLU A 97 5.71 -1.20 -9.18
N ALA A 98 6.26 -0.67 -10.29
CA ALA A 98 7.45 0.16 -10.26
C ALA A 98 7.26 1.42 -9.42
N LYS A 99 6.13 2.13 -9.61
CA LYS A 99 5.79 3.32 -8.79
C LYS A 99 5.61 2.99 -7.31
N CYS A 100 5.04 1.83 -6.98
CA CYS A 100 4.94 1.38 -5.59
C CYS A 100 6.31 1.05 -4.99
N ASN A 101 7.23 0.50 -5.79
CA ASN A 101 8.61 0.23 -5.37
C ASN A 101 9.45 1.51 -5.21
N ASP A 102 9.07 2.62 -5.84
CA ASP A 102 9.69 3.93 -5.64
C ASP A 102 9.23 4.62 -4.33
N VAL A 103 8.19 4.10 -3.67
CA VAL A 103 7.72 4.63 -2.39
C VAL A 103 8.64 4.14 -1.27
N GLU A 104 9.10 5.08 -0.45
CA GLU A 104 9.95 4.76 0.71
C GLU A 104 9.23 3.78 1.65
N ASN A 105 9.92 2.74 2.08
CA ASN A 105 9.41 1.69 2.96
C ASN A 105 8.26 0.86 2.36
N ALA A 106 8.24 0.67 1.05
CA ALA A 106 7.31 -0.25 0.39
C ALA A 106 8.07 -1.14 -0.59
N THR A 107 7.70 -2.41 -0.66
CA THR A 107 8.16 -3.35 -1.67
C THR A 107 6.95 -4.00 -2.31
N ALA A 108 6.81 -3.82 -3.62
CA ALA A 108 5.70 -4.34 -4.39
C ALA A 108 6.12 -5.55 -5.24
N VAL A 109 5.28 -6.56 -5.28
CA VAL A 109 5.49 -7.79 -6.06
C VAL A 109 4.18 -8.17 -6.75
N SER A 110 4.20 -8.25 -8.07
CA SER A 110 3.08 -8.69 -8.90
C SER A 110 3.43 -9.94 -9.72
N ILE A 111 2.49 -10.36 -10.56
CA ILE A 111 2.75 -11.42 -11.55
C ILE A 111 3.86 -11.01 -12.53
N VAL A 112 4.00 -9.72 -12.82
CA VAL A 112 5.05 -9.20 -13.72
C VAL A 112 6.43 -9.37 -13.12
N PHE A 113 6.57 -9.20 -11.80
CA PHE A 113 7.83 -9.52 -11.11
C PHE A 113 8.27 -10.97 -11.36
N LEU A 114 7.33 -11.94 -11.31
CA LEU A 114 7.64 -13.34 -11.64
C LEU A 114 8.09 -13.49 -13.08
N MET A 115 7.45 -12.81 -14.03
CA MET A 115 7.84 -12.82 -15.44
C MET A 115 9.25 -12.25 -15.65
N LYS A 116 9.60 -11.21 -14.90
CA LYS A 116 10.96 -10.63 -14.90
C LYS A 116 12.01 -11.56 -14.26
N ALA A 117 11.61 -12.32 -13.24
CA ALA A 117 12.50 -13.23 -12.52
C ALA A 117 12.81 -14.53 -13.29
N ILE A 118 11.93 -14.94 -14.22
CA ILE A 118 12.13 -16.16 -15.00
C ILE A 118 13.07 -15.88 -16.15
N ALA A 119 14.25 -16.53 -16.12
CA ALA A 119 15.19 -16.53 -17.22
C ALA A 119 14.85 -17.65 -18.22
N VAL A 120 14.67 -17.28 -19.47
CA VAL A 120 14.26 -18.22 -20.56
C VAL A 120 15.43 -18.53 -21.50
N GLY A 121 16.51 -17.77 -21.43
CA GLY A 121 17.65 -17.92 -22.34
C GLY A 121 18.44 -19.20 -22.13
N VAL A 122 18.81 -19.85 -23.23
CA VAL A 122 19.73 -21.00 -23.25
C VAL A 122 21.04 -20.58 -23.93
N ASN A 123 22.12 -20.61 -23.16
CA ASN A 123 23.45 -20.37 -23.75
C ASN A 123 23.90 -21.60 -24.55
N VAL A 124 23.82 -21.51 -25.87
CA VAL A 124 24.26 -22.56 -26.77
C VAL A 124 25.57 -22.10 -27.46
N SER A 125 26.65 -22.05 -26.69
CA SER A 125 27.96 -21.69 -27.24
C SER A 125 28.41 -22.71 -28.28
N GLY A 126 28.63 -22.23 -29.49
CA GLY A 126 29.23 -23.00 -30.58
C GLY A 126 28.25 -23.89 -31.40
N SER A 127 26.97 -23.70 -31.25
CA SER A 127 25.99 -24.44 -32.05
C SER A 127 25.62 -23.70 -33.35
N PRO A 128 25.37 -24.41 -34.45
CA PRO A 128 24.87 -23.83 -35.70
C PRO A 128 23.38 -23.43 -35.64
N ILE A 129 22.82 -23.29 -34.43
CA ILE A 129 21.40 -23.00 -34.26
C ILE A 129 21.00 -21.68 -34.90
N ASN A 130 21.83 -20.65 -34.84
CA ASN A 130 21.52 -19.38 -35.50
C ASN A 130 21.50 -19.50 -37.02
N ASP A 131 22.39 -20.33 -37.60
CA ASP A 131 22.38 -20.57 -39.04
C ASP A 131 21.05 -21.30 -39.43
N ILE A 132 20.57 -22.19 -38.54
CA ILE A 132 19.27 -22.86 -38.72
C ILE A 132 18.10 -21.88 -38.56
N ILE A 133 18.17 -20.95 -37.64
CA ILE A 133 17.10 -19.92 -37.40
C ILE A 133 17.08 -18.97 -38.63
N GLU A 134 18.23 -18.52 -39.12
CA GLU A 134 18.35 -17.66 -40.30
C GLU A 134 17.79 -18.34 -41.58
N ASP A 135 18.09 -19.61 -41.73
CA ASP A 135 17.68 -20.39 -42.94
C ASP A 135 16.27 -20.97 -42.86
N THR A 136 15.61 -20.93 -41.69
CA THR A 136 14.26 -21.43 -41.51
C THR A 136 13.25 -20.34 -41.86
N PRO A 137 12.19 -20.62 -42.67
CA PRO A 137 11.14 -19.66 -42.98
C PRO A 137 10.19 -19.48 -41.78
N LEU A 138 10.73 -18.92 -40.67
CA LEU A 138 9.93 -18.52 -39.51
C LEU A 138 9.39 -17.11 -39.76
N PRO A 139 8.22 -16.77 -39.23
CA PRO A 139 7.75 -15.39 -39.14
C PRO A 139 8.77 -14.52 -38.40
N ASP A 140 8.95 -13.28 -38.86
CA ASP A 140 9.93 -12.38 -38.31
C ASP A 140 9.88 -12.23 -36.76
N PRO A 141 8.68 -12.13 -36.11
CA PRO A 141 8.59 -12.07 -34.66
C PRO A 141 9.13 -13.32 -33.95
N ILE A 142 8.86 -14.51 -34.53
CA ILE A 142 9.37 -15.77 -33.96
C ILE A 142 10.89 -15.87 -34.12
N LYS A 143 11.41 -15.36 -35.23
CA LYS A 143 12.84 -15.33 -35.54
C LYS A 143 13.58 -14.47 -34.53
N GLU A 144 13.11 -13.27 -34.24
CA GLU A 144 13.70 -12.35 -33.28
C GLU A 144 13.65 -12.89 -31.85
N VAL A 145 12.53 -13.49 -31.43
CA VAL A 145 12.45 -14.19 -30.13
C VAL A 145 13.40 -15.38 -30.08
N ALA A 146 13.52 -16.15 -31.15
CA ALA A 146 14.46 -17.26 -31.20
C ALA A 146 15.93 -16.77 -31.11
N GLU A 147 16.28 -15.68 -31.78
CA GLU A 147 17.61 -15.03 -31.67
C GLU A 147 17.88 -14.55 -30.25
N LEU A 148 16.92 -13.94 -29.58
CA LEU A 148 17.01 -13.52 -28.17
C LEU A 148 17.22 -14.71 -27.23
N ILE A 149 16.47 -15.78 -27.39
CA ILE A 149 16.56 -16.98 -26.54
C ILE A 149 17.89 -17.72 -26.75
N PHE A 150 18.39 -17.75 -27.98
CA PHE A 150 19.59 -18.49 -28.38
C PHE A 150 20.80 -17.60 -28.65
N ASP A 151 20.89 -16.41 -28.03
CA ASP A 151 21.96 -15.45 -28.26
C ASP A 151 23.36 -16.04 -28.03
N ARG A 152 24.23 -15.76 -29.00
CA ARG A 152 25.61 -16.27 -29.05
C ARG A 152 26.54 -15.45 -28.16
N GLY A 153 26.69 -15.77 -26.95
CA GLY A 153 27.84 -15.22 -26.19
C GLY A 153 27.50 -14.17 -25.14
N GLN A 154 26.29 -13.84 -24.94
CA GLN A 154 25.86 -13.25 -23.69
C GLN A 154 25.43 -14.39 -22.74
N SER A 155 25.75 -14.27 -21.47
CA SER A 155 25.31 -15.21 -20.46
C SER A 155 23.77 -15.21 -20.45
N GLY A 156 23.18 -16.19 -21.13
CA GLY A 156 21.79 -16.31 -21.52
C GLY A 156 20.70 -16.15 -20.45
N ASN A 157 20.59 -14.97 -19.89
CA ASN A 157 19.56 -14.62 -18.94
C ASN A 157 18.67 -13.52 -19.54
N VAL A 158 17.95 -13.84 -20.61
CA VAL A 158 16.85 -12.99 -21.06
C VAL A 158 15.63 -13.32 -20.20
N SER A 159 15.05 -12.32 -19.57
CA SER A 159 13.82 -12.53 -18.80
C SER A 159 12.65 -12.79 -19.72
N PHE A 160 11.67 -13.55 -19.25
CA PHE A 160 10.43 -13.77 -20.00
C PHE A 160 9.75 -12.44 -20.33
N TRP A 161 9.80 -11.47 -19.42
CA TRP A 161 9.28 -10.11 -19.64
C TRP A 161 9.94 -9.41 -20.82
N THR A 162 11.28 -9.49 -20.94
CA THR A 162 12.02 -8.87 -22.06
C THR A 162 11.61 -9.44 -23.41
N ILE A 163 11.25 -10.73 -23.47
CA ILE A 163 10.74 -11.35 -24.69
C ILE A 163 9.39 -10.76 -25.08
N LEU A 164 8.49 -10.58 -24.11
CA LEU A 164 7.18 -9.97 -24.34
C LEU A 164 7.31 -8.52 -24.82
N ASP A 165 8.17 -7.75 -24.19
CA ASP A 165 8.48 -6.36 -24.52
C ASP A 165 9.03 -6.21 -25.94
N THR A 166 9.96 -7.09 -26.33
CA THR A 166 10.51 -7.11 -27.70
C THR A 166 9.46 -7.40 -28.76
N LEU A 167 8.52 -8.30 -28.45
CA LEU A 167 7.42 -8.64 -29.37
C LEU A 167 6.42 -7.48 -29.51
N ASP A 168 6.19 -6.73 -28.45
CA ASP A 168 5.30 -5.58 -28.47
C ASP A 168 5.87 -4.43 -29.32
N ALA A 169 7.17 -4.21 -29.22
CA ALA A 169 7.89 -3.17 -29.98
C ALA A 169 7.78 -3.33 -31.52
N GLN A 170 7.39 -4.51 -32.01
CA GLN A 170 7.23 -4.76 -33.44
C GLN A 170 5.91 -4.23 -34.03
N GLU A 171 4.94 -3.87 -33.21
CA GLU A 171 3.61 -3.38 -33.61
C GLU A 171 2.88 -4.24 -34.68
N ASP A 172 3.30 -5.50 -34.84
CA ASP A 172 2.80 -6.42 -35.85
C ASP A 172 1.78 -7.41 -35.26
N ASP A 173 0.74 -7.72 -36.05
CA ASP A 173 -0.27 -8.70 -35.62
C ASP A 173 0.35 -10.09 -35.36
N GLY A 174 1.43 -10.44 -36.06
CA GLY A 174 2.18 -11.67 -35.82
C GLY A 174 2.89 -11.67 -34.45
N GLY A 175 3.50 -10.57 -34.06
CA GLY A 175 4.12 -10.40 -32.75
C GLY A 175 3.13 -10.56 -31.62
N ARG A 176 1.96 -9.94 -31.74
CA ARG A 176 0.87 -10.04 -30.76
C ARG A 176 0.32 -11.47 -30.59
N GLN A 177 0.20 -12.22 -31.67
CA GLN A 177 -0.22 -13.63 -31.60
C GLN A 177 0.80 -14.49 -30.84
N VAL A 178 2.10 -14.29 -31.12
CA VAL A 178 3.18 -14.99 -30.41
C VAL A 178 3.21 -14.60 -28.95
N GLN A 179 3.04 -13.32 -28.64
CA GLN A 179 2.98 -12.80 -27.28
C GLN A 179 1.82 -13.43 -26.48
N ASN A 180 0.62 -13.46 -27.05
CA ASN A 180 -0.54 -14.13 -26.45
C ASN A 180 -0.30 -15.63 -26.23
N PHE A 181 0.31 -16.30 -27.19
CA PHE A 181 0.66 -17.72 -27.05
C PHE A 181 1.68 -17.93 -25.91
N LEU A 182 2.69 -17.10 -25.83
CA LEU A 182 3.69 -17.19 -24.76
C LEU A 182 3.07 -16.94 -23.38
N LEU A 183 2.19 -15.95 -23.24
CA LEU A 183 1.44 -15.70 -22.02
C LEU A 183 0.56 -16.90 -21.64
N TYR A 184 -0.15 -17.49 -22.59
CA TYR A 184 -0.93 -18.69 -22.38
C TYR A 184 -0.07 -19.85 -21.86
N VAL A 185 1.08 -20.09 -22.47
CA VAL A 185 2.01 -21.14 -22.05
C VAL A 185 2.55 -20.83 -20.65
N PHE A 186 2.88 -19.57 -20.36
CA PHE A 186 3.35 -19.14 -19.05
C PHE A 186 2.32 -19.42 -17.96
N TYR A 187 1.06 -19.00 -18.14
CA TYR A 187 0.00 -19.24 -17.15
C TYR A 187 -0.29 -20.72 -16.93
N ASN A 188 -0.21 -21.53 -17.98
CA ASN A 188 -0.43 -22.98 -17.88
C ASN A 188 0.80 -23.74 -17.35
N SER A 189 1.98 -23.13 -17.35
CA SER A 189 3.18 -23.71 -16.74
C SER A 189 3.22 -23.53 -15.23
N MET A 190 2.47 -22.58 -14.71
CA MET A 190 2.34 -22.34 -13.27
C MET A 190 1.43 -23.39 -12.63
N THR A 191 1.73 -23.76 -11.38
CA THR A 191 0.77 -24.54 -10.58
C THR A 191 -0.47 -23.68 -10.29
N GLU A 192 -1.61 -24.32 -10.11
CA GLU A 192 -2.87 -23.64 -9.80
C GLU A 192 -2.73 -22.76 -8.55
N GLU A 193 -2.10 -23.31 -7.51
CA GLU A 193 -1.86 -22.58 -6.26
C GLU A 193 -0.99 -21.34 -6.46
N MET A 194 0.04 -21.40 -7.31
CA MET A 194 0.90 -20.25 -7.59
C MET A 194 0.19 -19.20 -8.43
N ARG A 195 -0.61 -19.64 -9.38
CA ARG A 195 -1.39 -18.72 -10.21
C ARG A 195 -2.44 -17.99 -9.39
N GLU A 196 -3.17 -18.69 -8.52
CA GLU A 196 -4.21 -18.11 -7.65
C GLU A 196 -3.67 -17.11 -6.62
N LEU A 197 -2.37 -17.12 -6.34
CA LEU A 197 -1.76 -16.07 -5.51
C LEU A 197 -1.80 -14.69 -6.17
N PHE A 198 -1.71 -14.63 -7.49
CA PHE A 198 -1.59 -13.37 -8.22
C PHE A 198 -2.76 -13.07 -9.15
N ILE A 199 -3.44 -14.11 -9.64
CA ILE A 199 -4.42 -14.01 -10.73
C ILE A 199 -5.73 -14.66 -10.31
N SER A 200 -6.84 -13.96 -10.52
CA SER A 200 -8.18 -14.54 -10.32
C SER A 200 -8.45 -15.67 -11.34
N PRO A 201 -9.31 -16.64 -11.03
CA PRO A 201 -9.61 -17.76 -11.93
C PRO A 201 -10.17 -17.34 -13.30
N ASP A 202 -10.78 -16.16 -13.38
CA ASP A 202 -11.33 -15.56 -14.60
C ASP A 202 -10.33 -14.67 -15.36
N TYR A 203 -9.11 -14.51 -14.85
CA TYR A 203 -8.06 -13.64 -15.40
C TYR A 203 -8.42 -12.16 -15.51
N GLN A 204 -9.49 -11.71 -14.85
CA GLN A 204 -9.93 -10.32 -14.89
C GLN A 204 -9.39 -9.47 -13.75
N ARG A 205 -8.73 -10.09 -12.77
CA ARG A 205 -8.17 -9.42 -11.61
C ARG A 205 -6.82 -9.97 -11.26
N THR A 206 -5.93 -9.09 -10.82
CA THR A 206 -4.62 -9.46 -10.30
C THR A 206 -4.36 -8.80 -8.95
N LEU A 207 -3.45 -9.38 -8.19
CA LEU A 207 -2.99 -8.84 -6.92
C LEU A 207 -1.57 -8.31 -7.07
N ILE A 208 -1.34 -7.09 -6.58
CA ILE A 208 -0.01 -6.59 -6.28
C ILE A 208 0.16 -6.69 -4.77
N TYR A 209 1.08 -7.52 -4.34
CA TYR A 209 1.47 -7.64 -2.93
C TYR A 209 2.37 -6.47 -2.59
N ILE A 210 2.10 -5.83 -1.48
CA ILE A 210 2.92 -4.74 -0.96
C ILE A 210 3.34 -5.10 0.46
N ASP A 211 4.64 -5.19 0.67
CA ASP A 211 5.22 -5.36 1.99
C ASP A 211 5.74 -4.03 2.50
N MET A 212 5.38 -3.70 3.73
CA MET A 212 5.84 -2.50 4.42
C MET A 212 6.43 -2.91 5.77
N PRO A 213 7.63 -2.45 6.13
CA PRO A 213 8.24 -2.78 7.41
C PRO A 213 7.31 -2.35 8.56
N PHE A 214 7.45 -3.01 9.71
CA PHE A 214 6.76 -2.57 10.91
C PHE A 214 7.26 -1.19 11.32
N MET A 215 6.43 -0.20 11.14
CA MET A 215 6.69 1.19 11.50
C MET A 215 5.51 1.73 12.30
N ASP A 216 5.65 2.95 12.79
CA ASP A 216 4.57 3.65 13.47
C ASP A 216 3.37 3.88 12.54
N VAL A 217 2.19 4.04 13.12
CA VAL A 217 0.94 4.21 12.33
C VAL A 217 1.02 5.42 11.41
N LYS A 218 1.71 6.48 11.82
CA LYS A 218 1.89 7.69 11.01
C LYS A 218 2.76 7.42 9.78
N GLY A 219 3.87 6.69 9.95
CA GLY A 219 4.72 6.25 8.84
C GLY A 219 3.95 5.33 7.90
N THR A 220 3.26 4.32 8.46
CA THR A 220 2.40 3.41 7.69
C THR A 220 1.32 4.17 6.90
N ALA A 221 0.68 5.18 7.52
CA ALA A 221 -0.33 5.99 6.86
C ALA A 221 0.26 6.84 5.72
N ALA A 222 1.44 7.43 5.92
CA ALA A 222 2.09 8.24 4.89
C ALA A 222 2.51 7.38 3.67
N THR A 223 3.06 6.19 3.91
CA THR A 223 3.40 5.23 2.84
C THR A 223 2.14 4.75 2.12
N ALA A 224 1.09 4.36 2.86
CA ALA A 224 -0.18 3.92 2.29
C ALA A 224 -0.86 5.03 1.48
N GLU A 225 -0.81 6.29 1.92
CA GLU A 225 -1.35 7.42 1.18
C GLU A 225 -0.64 7.61 -0.17
N GLN A 226 0.68 7.50 -0.22
CA GLN A 226 1.43 7.57 -1.47
C GLN A 226 1.08 6.42 -2.42
N ILE A 227 0.95 5.19 -1.91
CA ILE A 227 0.52 4.04 -2.69
C ILE A 227 -0.89 4.27 -3.25
N ASN A 228 -1.82 4.77 -2.43
CA ASN A 228 -3.18 5.07 -2.85
C ASN A 228 -3.24 6.17 -3.93
N LEU A 229 -2.35 7.16 -3.87
CA LEU A 229 -2.22 8.17 -4.92
C LEU A 229 -1.78 7.56 -6.25
N TRP A 230 -0.82 6.63 -6.24
CA TRP A 230 -0.40 5.90 -7.44
C TRP A 230 -1.48 4.95 -7.95
N ALA A 231 -2.19 4.24 -7.05
CA ALA A 231 -3.32 3.39 -7.41
C ALA A 231 -4.41 4.18 -8.15
N LYS A 232 -4.74 5.36 -7.66
CA LYS A 232 -5.71 6.26 -8.30
C LYS A 232 -5.20 6.80 -9.64
N ALA A 233 -3.92 7.16 -9.72
CA ALA A 233 -3.31 7.68 -10.95
C ALA A 233 -3.12 6.61 -12.04
N ALA A 234 -3.19 5.33 -11.70
CA ALA A 234 -3.03 4.24 -12.66
C ALA A 234 -4.11 4.22 -13.75
N GLY A 235 -5.31 4.73 -13.46
CA GLY A 235 -6.37 4.90 -14.45
C GLY A 235 -6.12 6.01 -15.50
N ASP A 236 -5.21 6.94 -15.23
CA ASP A 236 -4.86 8.05 -16.12
C ASP A 236 -3.52 7.81 -16.85
N SER A 237 -2.95 6.60 -16.76
CA SER A 237 -1.68 6.23 -17.40
C SER A 237 -1.85 5.90 -18.88
N GLU A 238 -0.74 5.71 -19.60
CA GLU A 238 -0.72 5.31 -21.02
C GLU A 238 -1.40 3.96 -21.23
N ASN A 239 -1.18 3.02 -20.30
CA ASN A 239 -1.88 1.74 -20.20
C ASN A 239 -2.78 1.76 -18.96
N PRO A 240 -4.01 2.27 -19.06
CA PRO A 240 -4.86 2.50 -17.91
C PRO A 240 -5.36 1.19 -17.31
N ILE A 241 -5.13 1.03 -16.03
CA ILE A 241 -5.66 -0.07 -15.23
C ILE A 241 -6.49 0.49 -14.08
N SER A 242 -7.48 -0.26 -13.63
CA SER A 242 -8.31 0.13 -12.49
C SER A 242 -7.89 -0.61 -11.23
N VAL A 243 -7.72 0.13 -10.15
CA VAL A 243 -7.50 -0.46 -8.82
C VAL A 243 -8.81 -0.40 -8.06
N LEU A 244 -9.28 -1.52 -7.55
CA LEU A 244 -10.56 -1.58 -6.84
C LEU A 244 -10.54 -0.70 -5.59
N GLY A 245 -11.38 0.33 -5.59
CA GLY A 245 -11.50 1.30 -4.50
C GLY A 245 -10.34 2.29 -4.38
N ASP A 246 -9.40 2.31 -5.32
CA ASP A 246 -8.21 3.19 -5.35
C ASP A 246 -7.38 3.15 -4.05
N THR A 247 -7.43 2.04 -3.32
CA THR A 247 -6.86 1.94 -1.98
C THR A 247 -6.12 0.64 -1.72
N LEU A 248 -5.09 0.74 -0.91
CA LEU A 248 -4.39 -0.39 -0.34
C LEU A 248 -5.31 -1.15 0.62
N ILE A 249 -5.34 -2.47 0.51
CA ILE A 249 -6.09 -3.40 1.36
C ILE A 249 -5.10 -4.20 2.20
N GLY A 250 -5.44 -4.56 3.42
CA GLY A 250 -4.62 -5.44 4.25
C GLY A 250 -4.38 -4.93 5.67
N VAL A 251 -3.38 -5.51 6.34
CA VAL A 251 -3.11 -5.23 7.75
C VAL A 251 -2.80 -3.76 7.99
N ALA A 252 -2.02 -3.14 7.10
CA ALA A 252 -1.66 -1.74 7.20
C ALA A 252 -2.90 -0.81 7.18
N SER A 253 -3.81 -1.02 6.23
CA SER A 253 -5.05 -0.23 6.13
C SER A 253 -5.96 -0.44 7.32
N ILE A 254 -6.09 -1.68 7.81
CA ILE A 254 -6.86 -2.00 9.01
C ILE A 254 -6.26 -1.28 10.23
N THR A 255 -4.94 -1.30 10.36
CA THR A 255 -4.24 -0.63 11.47
C THR A 255 -4.49 0.88 11.47
N ILE A 256 -4.40 1.53 10.31
CA ILE A 256 -4.70 2.96 10.14
C ILE A 256 -6.15 3.25 10.51
N GLU A 257 -7.10 2.47 9.99
CA GLU A 257 -8.52 2.69 10.22
C GLU A 257 -8.91 2.47 11.70
N VAL A 258 -8.37 1.42 12.32
CA VAL A 258 -8.57 1.16 13.76
C VAL A 258 -8.00 2.31 14.59
N ASN A 259 -6.82 2.83 14.25
CA ASN A 259 -6.25 3.98 14.93
C ASN A 259 -7.18 5.21 14.81
N ASN A 260 -7.65 5.52 13.62
CA ASN A 260 -8.55 6.64 13.38
C ASN A 260 -9.85 6.51 14.18
N LEU A 261 -10.44 5.30 14.21
CA LEU A 261 -11.66 5.01 14.99
C LEU A 261 -11.43 5.18 16.50
N ILE A 262 -10.27 4.75 17.00
CA ILE A 262 -9.91 4.90 18.41
C ILE A 262 -9.81 6.38 18.76
N VAL A 263 -9.08 7.16 17.97
CA VAL A 263 -8.89 8.60 18.16
C VAL A 263 -10.24 9.33 18.14
N ASP A 264 -11.07 9.04 17.15
CA ASP A 264 -12.39 9.66 17.00
C ASP A 264 -13.33 9.29 18.17
N SER A 265 -13.27 8.03 18.61
CA SER A 265 -14.00 7.55 19.80
C SER A 265 -13.54 8.26 21.08
N GLN A 266 -12.24 8.51 21.26
CA GLN A 266 -11.70 9.24 22.42
C GLN A 266 -12.22 10.67 22.46
N TRP A 267 -12.19 11.39 21.33
CA TRP A 267 -12.73 12.75 21.25
C TRP A 267 -14.22 12.80 21.52
N THR A 268 -14.98 11.87 20.98
CA THR A 268 -16.41 11.76 21.20
C THR A 268 -16.72 11.48 22.66
N SER A 269 -16.02 10.54 23.29
CA SER A 269 -16.18 10.19 24.70
C SER A 269 -15.83 11.36 25.62
N LEU A 270 -14.75 12.09 25.31
CA LEU A 270 -14.36 13.29 26.07
C LEU A 270 -15.41 14.38 25.98
N ALA A 271 -15.94 14.65 24.78
CA ALA A 271 -17.02 15.63 24.58
C ALA A 271 -18.29 15.27 25.37
N PHE A 272 -18.68 13.98 25.35
CA PHE A 272 -19.78 13.46 26.16
C PHE A 272 -19.54 13.61 27.66
N ALA A 273 -18.35 13.24 28.15
CA ALA A 273 -18.01 13.35 29.56
C ALA A 273 -18.05 14.82 30.05
N LEU A 274 -17.48 15.74 29.27
CA LEU A 274 -17.54 17.18 29.59
C LEU A 274 -18.96 17.71 29.54
N GLY A 275 -19.72 17.36 28.50
CA GLY A 275 -21.14 17.76 28.37
C GLY A 275 -21.99 17.27 29.53
N PHE A 276 -21.86 15.98 29.90
CA PHE A 276 -22.58 15.40 31.02
C PHE A 276 -22.17 16.05 32.34
N THR A 277 -20.90 16.36 32.54
CA THR A 277 -20.38 17.08 33.71
C THR A 277 -21.02 18.47 33.81
N ILE A 278 -21.09 19.22 32.71
CA ILE A 278 -21.71 20.55 32.67
C ILE A 278 -23.19 20.46 33.04
N VAL A 279 -23.94 19.50 32.45
CA VAL A 279 -25.37 19.30 32.74
C VAL A 279 -25.60 18.96 34.20
N THR A 280 -24.80 18.02 34.74
CA THR A 280 -24.92 17.61 36.15
C THR A 280 -24.62 18.78 37.10
N LEU A 281 -23.57 19.54 36.84
CA LEU A 281 -23.24 20.72 37.65
C LEU A 281 -24.28 21.82 37.50
N ALA A 282 -24.85 22.03 36.32
CA ALA A 282 -25.91 22.99 36.10
C ALA A 282 -27.18 22.64 36.91
N LEU A 283 -27.53 21.36 36.99
CA LEU A 283 -28.64 20.87 37.82
C LEU A 283 -28.35 21.05 39.32
N VAL A 284 -27.14 20.76 39.77
CA VAL A 284 -26.75 20.89 41.18
C VAL A 284 -26.70 22.35 41.60
N PHE A 285 -26.09 23.21 40.82
CA PHE A 285 -25.96 24.64 41.12
C PHE A 285 -27.19 25.46 40.74
N ARG A 286 -28.08 24.88 39.94
CA ARG A 286 -29.27 25.57 39.36
C ARG A 286 -28.90 26.85 38.58
N ASP A 287 -27.65 26.93 38.11
CA ASP A 287 -27.14 28.04 37.34
C ASP A 287 -26.00 27.55 36.40
N ILE A 288 -26.22 27.74 35.10
CA ILE A 288 -25.30 27.30 34.05
C ILE A 288 -23.94 28.04 34.11
N ARG A 289 -23.95 29.27 34.64
CA ARG A 289 -22.70 30.07 34.75
C ARG A 289 -21.76 29.46 35.76
N TYR A 290 -22.24 28.98 36.89
CA TYR A 290 -21.42 28.29 37.89
C TYR A 290 -20.97 26.92 37.40
N ALA A 291 -21.82 26.20 36.66
CA ALA A 291 -21.47 24.95 36.05
C ALA A 291 -20.29 25.10 35.06
N LEU A 292 -20.36 26.08 34.17
CA LEU A 292 -19.27 26.38 33.22
C LEU A 292 -18.00 26.79 33.93
N LEU A 293 -18.08 27.66 34.94
CA LEU A 293 -16.91 28.09 35.71
C LEU A 293 -16.19 26.93 36.43
N THR A 294 -16.94 25.98 36.97
CA THR A 294 -16.38 24.80 37.64
C THR A 294 -15.84 23.74 36.67
N THR A 295 -16.31 23.72 35.42
CA THR A 295 -15.81 22.80 34.39
C THR A 295 -14.50 23.29 33.76
N ILE A 296 -14.18 24.60 33.81
CA ILE A 296 -12.94 25.17 33.27
C ILE A 296 -11.68 24.45 33.80
N PRO A 297 -11.49 24.25 35.13
CA PRO A 297 -10.34 23.52 35.65
C PRO A 297 -10.23 22.09 35.12
N VAL A 298 -11.36 21.40 34.93
CA VAL A 298 -11.37 20.04 34.38
C VAL A 298 -10.89 20.05 32.93
N GLY A 299 -11.45 20.93 32.11
CA GLY A 299 -10.99 21.09 30.71
C GLY A 299 -9.52 21.49 30.62
N PHE A 300 -9.05 22.35 31.55
CA PHE A 300 -7.65 22.72 31.62
C PHE A 300 -6.75 21.52 31.99
N THR A 301 -7.16 20.70 32.96
CA THR A 301 -6.39 19.50 33.34
C THR A 301 -6.25 18.54 32.17
N VAL A 302 -7.33 18.31 31.42
CA VAL A 302 -7.31 17.48 30.21
C VAL A 302 -6.38 18.08 29.16
N ALA A 303 -6.49 19.38 28.88
CA ALA A 303 -5.61 20.04 27.91
C ALA A 303 -4.14 19.99 28.33
N MET A 304 -3.83 20.18 29.61
CA MET A 304 -2.47 20.09 30.14
C MET A 304 -1.93 18.67 30.16
N GLN A 305 -2.77 17.66 30.33
CA GLN A 305 -2.34 16.26 30.23
C GLN A 305 -1.74 15.97 28.85
N TRP A 306 -2.39 16.42 27.79
CA TRP A 306 -1.90 16.28 26.43
C TRP A 306 -0.55 16.98 26.23
N LEU A 307 -0.42 18.21 26.72
CA LEU A 307 0.83 18.96 26.61
C LEU A 307 2.00 18.31 27.39
N VAL A 308 1.71 17.70 28.53
CA VAL A 308 2.71 16.95 29.30
C VAL A 308 3.10 15.66 28.60
N MET A 309 2.16 14.98 27.96
CA MET A 309 2.44 13.76 27.18
C MET A 309 3.33 14.08 25.98
N ASP A 310 3.01 15.12 25.21
CA ASP A 310 3.81 15.58 24.09
C ASP A 310 5.22 15.99 24.53
N SER A 311 5.34 16.82 25.55
CA SER A 311 6.64 17.26 26.08
C SER A 311 7.46 16.14 26.71
N GLY A 312 6.81 15.07 27.16
CA GLY A 312 7.44 13.87 27.75
C GLY A 312 7.77 12.80 26.71
N GLY A 313 7.45 13.00 25.44
CA GLY A 313 7.61 11.97 24.41
C GLY A 313 6.76 10.72 24.67
N VAL A 314 5.69 10.86 25.46
CA VAL A 314 4.77 9.75 25.77
C VAL A 314 3.68 9.75 24.72
N THR A 315 3.73 8.76 23.84
CA THR A 315 2.67 8.51 22.86
C THR A 315 1.37 8.12 23.57
N LEU A 316 0.23 8.53 23.00
CA LEU A 316 -1.08 8.08 23.45
C LEU A 316 -1.17 6.56 23.26
N SER A 317 -0.80 5.80 24.25
CA SER A 317 -1.09 4.36 24.28
C SER A 317 -2.42 4.14 25.01
N LEU A 318 -3.23 3.23 24.50
CA LEU A 318 -4.37 2.69 25.21
C LEU A 318 -3.86 1.96 26.47
N VAL A 319 -3.89 2.60 27.62
CA VAL A 319 -3.79 1.96 28.93
C VAL A 319 -5.14 1.97 29.57
#